data_393b9858f14bb5abdaca8dbfd2a41b46
#
_entry.id   393b9858f14bb5abdaca8dbfd2a41b46
#
_cell.length_a   1.000
_cell.length_b   1.000
_cell.length_c   1.000
_cell.angle_alpha   90.00
_cell.angle_beta   90.00
_cell.angle_gamma   90.00
#
_symmetry.space_group_name_H-M   'P 1'
#
loop_
_entity.id
_entity.type
_entity.pdbx_description
1 polymer ?
#
loop_
_entity_poly.entity_id
_entity_poly.type
_entity_poly.pdbx_seq_one_letter_code
_entity_poly.pdbx_strand_id
1 'polypeptide(L)'
;MHIAFVKKRFSLQAGGSERYTVTLARQFQKLGHQVSVIGERIDEDLIDEVEFLPVRTNRLTSALHNRSFAIRAGQIARERKFDITYGIGRSFGLDAVRVTERLQSHWLGVRYRNGVTRSIQRMNPRHRTLIELERVIYNDDSVRRVVTQSRLDRDLVRKYYNVPEEKLRTIYNGVDTTLFHPGVQTERKAVREELGISPDVPLLVFASMDFEGKGLRSILEAIANSKHHETELLVLGTGPVRKFQRIADQLGIGNRVHFAGRRSDIQRCYGAGDLFILPTAYEPFPNVNLEAMACGLPVMTSTTSGGADIVTPGKTGWLVPTVHSVDEMTEGINMHFDLSTNDRETMSVRCVETARQMPIENNIRQTLQLFEEVLDEKRAA
;
A
#
# COMPACT_ATOMS: atom_id res chain seq x y z
N MET A 1 -8.94 18.64 19.27
CA MET A 1 -7.81 19.21 18.47
C MET A 1 -8.33 19.64 17.10
N HIS A 2 -7.70 20.66 16.53
CA HIS A 2 -7.85 21.01 15.12
C HIS A 2 -6.66 20.43 14.34
N ILE A 3 -6.93 19.42 13.50
CA ILE A 3 -5.91 18.65 12.80
C ILE A 3 -5.94 18.99 11.31
N ALA A 4 -4.79 19.32 10.72
CA ALA A 4 -4.65 19.53 9.28
C ALA A 4 -3.94 18.36 8.62
N PHE A 5 -4.62 17.66 7.72
CA PHE A 5 -4.01 16.68 6.84
C PHE A 5 -3.47 17.34 5.58
N VAL A 6 -2.23 17.07 5.22
CA VAL A 6 -1.62 17.58 3.99
C VAL A 6 -1.47 16.44 2.98
N LYS A 7 -2.30 16.47 1.94
CA LYS A 7 -2.33 15.45 0.88
C LYS A 7 -2.71 16.07 -0.46
N LYS A 8 -1.95 15.77 -1.52
CA LYS A 8 -2.23 16.33 -2.86
C LYS A 8 -3.65 16.08 -3.34
N ARG A 9 -4.16 14.89 -3.11
CA ARG A 9 -5.49 14.49 -3.53
C ARG A 9 -6.25 13.83 -2.38
N PHE A 10 -7.42 14.36 -2.05
CA PHE A 10 -8.34 13.79 -1.08
C PHE A 10 -9.46 13.07 -1.84
N SER A 11 -9.43 11.73 -1.85
CA SER A 11 -10.22 10.95 -2.79
C SER A 11 -10.43 9.52 -2.32
N LEU A 12 -11.65 9.01 -2.50
CA LEU A 12 -11.97 7.58 -2.34
C LEU A 12 -11.69 6.77 -3.60
N GLN A 13 -11.60 7.45 -4.75
CA GLN A 13 -11.47 6.85 -6.08
C GLN A 13 -10.01 6.63 -6.51
N ALA A 14 -9.06 7.26 -5.83
CA ALA A 14 -7.63 7.18 -6.13
C ALA A 14 -6.94 5.95 -5.49
N GLY A 15 -5.68 6.05 -5.15
CA GLY A 15 -4.90 4.96 -4.56
C GLY A 15 -5.21 4.68 -3.08
N GLY A 16 -4.50 3.68 -2.52
CA GLY A 16 -4.69 3.27 -1.13
C GLY A 16 -4.35 4.36 -0.11
N SER A 17 -3.34 5.21 -0.38
CA SER A 17 -2.96 6.31 0.51
C SER A 17 -4.00 7.44 0.54
N GLU A 18 -4.71 7.66 -0.57
CA GLU A 18 -5.79 8.65 -0.66
C GLU A 18 -7.01 8.16 0.15
N ARG A 19 -7.44 6.92 -0.08
CA ARG A 19 -8.52 6.29 0.70
C ARG A 19 -8.20 6.26 2.20
N TYR A 20 -6.97 5.90 2.55
CA TYR A 20 -6.51 5.94 3.93
C TYR A 20 -6.67 7.33 4.56
N THR A 21 -6.30 8.40 3.83
CA THR A 21 -6.43 9.79 4.32
C THR A 21 -7.89 10.16 4.58
N VAL A 22 -8.81 9.77 3.69
CA VAL A 22 -10.26 10.00 3.88
C VAL A 22 -10.77 9.24 5.10
N THR A 23 -10.37 7.97 5.25
CA THR A 23 -10.75 7.15 6.41
C THR A 23 -10.27 7.78 7.71
N LEU A 24 -9.00 8.23 7.79
CA LEU A 24 -8.48 8.92 8.95
C LEU A 24 -9.30 10.19 9.28
N ALA A 25 -9.55 11.03 8.28
CA ALA A 25 -10.31 12.28 8.46
C ALA A 25 -11.68 12.00 9.09
N ARG A 26 -12.44 11.07 8.51
CA ARG A 26 -13.75 10.68 9.00
C ARG A 26 -13.71 10.11 10.42
N GLN A 27 -12.71 9.30 10.74
CA GLN A 27 -12.59 8.72 12.07
C GLN A 27 -12.22 9.75 13.13
N PHE A 28 -11.31 10.68 12.83
CA PHE A 28 -10.98 11.76 13.75
C PHE A 28 -12.16 12.71 13.97
N GLN A 29 -12.97 12.98 12.95
CA GLN A 29 -14.21 13.74 13.11
C GLN A 29 -15.23 13.02 14.02
N LYS A 30 -15.39 11.69 13.85
CA LYS A 30 -16.24 10.87 14.75
C LYS A 30 -15.77 10.92 16.21
N LEU A 31 -14.47 11.09 16.44
CA LEU A 31 -13.88 11.26 17.77
C LEU A 31 -13.98 12.71 18.30
N GLY A 32 -14.70 13.62 17.59
CA GLY A 32 -14.93 15.00 18.00
C GLY A 32 -13.78 15.96 17.68
N HIS A 33 -12.84 15.59 16.80
CA HIS A 33 -11.78 16.50 16.35
C HIS A 33 -12.22 17.30 15.12
N GLN A 34 -11.78 18.56 15.03
CA GLN A 34 -11.93 19.34 13.81
C GLN A 34 -10.85 18.92 12.81
N VAL A 35 -11.24 18.66 11.56
CA VAL A 35 -10.32 18.22 10.50
C VAL A 35 -10.38 19.17 9.32
N SER A 36 -9.21 19.66 8.90
CA SER A 36 -9.01 20.39 7.64
C SER A 36 -8.08 19.61 6.71
N VAL A 37 -8.24 19.76 5.41
CA VAL A 37 -7.40 19.13 4.39
C VAL A 37 -6.74 20.18 3.52
N ILE A 38 -5.41 20.20 3.50
CA ILE A 38 -4.59 21.04 2.63
C ILE A 38 -4.19 20.21 1.41
N GLY A 39 -4.72 20.56 0.22
CA GLY A 39 -4.53 19.73 -0.96
C GLY A 39 -4.74 20.45 -2.29
N GLU A 40 -4.47 19.76 -3.40
CA GLU A 40 -4.70 20.30 -4.76
C GLU A 40 -6.10 19.95 -5.29
N ARG A 41 -6.64 18.81 -4.88
CA ARG A 41 -7.91 18.29 -5.37
C ARG A 41 -8.64 17.52 -4.27
N ILE A 42 -9.95 17.67 -4.30
CA ILE A 42 -10.89 16.90 -3.50
C ILE A 42 -11.96 16.34 -4.43
N ASP A 43 -12.44 15.13 -4.17
CA ASP A 43 -13.58 14.57 -4.90
C ASP A 43 -14.86 15.31 -4.48
N GLU A 44 -15.80 15.52 -5.42
CA GLU A 44 -17.01 16.34 -5.23
C GLU A 44 -17.88 15.86 -4.06
N ASP A 45 -17.96 14.56 -3.86
CA ASP A 45 -18.72 13.91 -2.79
C ASP A 45 -18.09 14.09 -1.39
N LEU A 46 -16.88 14.64 -1.29
CA LEU A 46 -16.16 14.86 -0.04
C LEU A 46 -16.04 16.35 0.35
N ILE A 47 -16.51 17.28 -0.50
CA ILE A 47 -16.32 18.74 -0.31
C ILE A 47 -16.97 19.21 1.00
N ASP A 48 -18.15 18.70 1.33
CA ASP A 48 -18.91 19.11 2.50
C ASP A 48 -18.48 18.36 3.79
N GLU A 49 -17.59 17.38 3.67
CA GLU A 49 -17.15 16.59 4.82
C GLU A 49 -16.02 17.26 5.61
N VAL A 50 -15.20 18.09 4.97
CA VAL A 50 -14.00 18.69 5.58
C VAL A 50 -13.79 20.13 5.13
N GLU A 51 -13.17 20.94 5.96
CA GLU A 51 -12.63 22.23 5.50
C GLU A 51 -11.49 21.95 4.51
N PHE A 52 -11.69 22.25 3.22
CA PHE A 52 -10.68 22.06 2.19
C PHE A 52 -9.92 23.36 1.89
N LEU A 53 -8.59 23.32 2.05
CA LEU A 53 -7.68 24.44 1.78
C LEU A 53 -6.89 24.18 0.50
N PRO A 54 -7.25 24.83 -0.63
CA PRO A 54 -6.69 24.52 -1.93
C PRO A 54 -5.25 25.02 -2.08
N VAL A 55 -4.37 24.15 -2.57
CA VAL A 55 -2.97 24.46 -2.91
C VAL A 55 -2.84 24.68 -4.41
N ARG A 56 -2.52 25.89 -4.84
CA ARG A 56 -2.20 26.21 -6.23
C ARG A 56 -0.75 25.86 -6.53
N THR A 57 -0.48 25.06 -7.54
CA THR A 57 0.86 24.55 -7.86
C THR A 57 1.32 24.92 -9.27
N ASN A 58 2.63 24.96 -9.47
CA ASN A 58 3.22 25.13 -10.79
C ASN A 58 3.32 23.75 -11.46
N ARG A 59 2.62 23.55 -12.58
CA ARG A 59 2.52 22.27 -13.31
C ARG A 59 3.38 22.20 -14.58
N LEU A 60 4.27 23.16 -14.83
CA LEU A 60 5.14 23.18 -16.02
C LEU A 60 6.01 21.92 -16.11
N THR A 61 6.56 21.48 -15.00
CA THR A 61 7.32 20.22 -14.94
C THR A 61 6.96 19.45 -13.67
N SER A 62 7.18 18.13 -13.69
CA SER A 62 6.96 17.30 -12.50
C SER A 62 7.84 17.73 -11.31
N ALA A 63 9.04 18.22 -11.55
CA ALA A 63 9.93 18.75 -10.51
C ALA A 63 9.33 20.00 -9.85
N LEU A 64 8.95 20.99 -10.66
CA LEU A 64 8.32 22.23 -10.17
C LEU A 64 6.99 21.96 -9.48
N HIS A 65 6.20 21.02 -10.00
CA HIS A 65 4.94 20.61 -9.40
C HIS A 65 5.14 20.08 -7.97
N ASN A 66 6.04 19.10 -7.79
CA ASN A 66 6.31 18.54 -6.47
C ASN A 66 6.87 19.58 -5.50
N ARG A 67 7.83 20.41 -5.95
CA ARG A 67 8.46 21.43 -5.11
C ARG A 67 7.46 22.54 -4.72
N SER A 68 6.67 23.07 -5.67
CA SER A 68 5.70 24.11 -5.39
C SER A 68 4.58 23.63 -4.46
N PHE A 69 4.14 22.36 -4.59
CA PHE A 69 3.20 21.79 -3.64
C PHE A 69 3.79 21.74 -2.23
N ALA A 70 4.99 21.14 -2.07
CA ALA A 70 5.63 21.00 -0.76
C ALA A 70 5.81 22.35 -0.04
N ILE A 71 6.24 23.39 -0.75
CA ILE A 71 6.43 24.73 -0.20
C ILE A 71 5.09 25.37 0.18
N ARG A 72 4.13 25.43 -0.76
CA ARG A 72 2.86 26.14 -0.55
C ARG A 72 1.96 25.47 0.47
N ALA A 73 1.91 24.14 0.48
CA ALA A 73 1.18 23.40 1.51
C ALA A 73 1.73 23.69 2.91
N GLY A 74 3.07 23.72 3.06
CA GLY A 74 3.71 24.10 4.31
C GLY A 74 3.50 25.57 4.71
N GLN A 75 3.38 26.49 3.74
CA GLN A 75 3.03 27.88 4.01
C GLN A 75 1.61 27.98 4.60
N ILE A 76 0.62 27.37 3.94
CA ILE A 76 -0.77 27.33 4.44
C ILE A 76 -0.83 26.71 5.83
N ALA A 77 -0.10 25.62 6.07
CA ALA A 77 -0.05 24.95 7.36
C ALA A 77 0.50 25.86 8.49
N ARG A 78 1.48 26.73 8.18
CA ARG A 78 2.05 27.68 9.14
C ARG A 78 1.20 28.95 9.34
N GLU A 79 0.54 29.43 8.30
CA GLU A 79 -0.32 30.64 8.36
C GLU A 79 -1.61 30.39 9.15
N ARG A 80 -2.07 29.17 9.18
CA ARG A 80 -3.26 28.74 9.94
C ARG A 80 -2.85 28.15 11.29
N LYS A 81 -3.65 28.42 12.31
CA LYS A 81 -3.43 27.88 13.65
C LYS A 81 -4.07 26.49 13.76
N PHE A 82 -3.29 25.44 13.47
CA PHE A 82 -3.66 24.05 13.73
C PHE A 82 -2.97 23.56 15.00
N ASP A 83 -3.65 22.70 15.76
CA ASP A 83 -3.01 21.99 16.87
C ASP A 83 -1.94 21.04 16.32
N ILE A 84 -2.29 20.29 15.27
CA ILE A 84 -1.40 19.32 14.60
C ILE A 84 -1.51 19.47 13.08
N THR A 85 -0.34 19.45 12.42
CA THR A 85 -0.20 19.35 10.97
C THR A 85 0.44 18.01 10.60
N TYR A 86 -0.27 17.19 9.81
CA TYR A 86 0.15 15.84 9.45
C TYR A 86 0.28 15.64 7.94
N GLY A 87 1.51 15.47 7.48
CA GLY A 87 1.81 15.25 6.06
C GLY A 87 1.63 13.79 5.66
N ILE A 88 0.75 13.50 4.71
CA ILE A 88 0.59 12.20 4.08
C ILE A 88 1.16 12.27 2.67
N GLY A 89 2.48 12.40 2.61
CA GLY A 89 3.26 12.68 1.41
C GLY A 89 4.35 13.71 1.66
N ARG A 90 4.92 14.27 0.57
CA ARG A 90 6.07 15.19 0.65
C ARG A 90 5.62 16.64 0.80
N SER A 91 5.70 17.19 2.01
CA SER A 91 5.39 18.59 2.35
C SER A 91 6.30 19.12 3.44
N PHE A 92 6.63 20.41 3.44
CA PHE A 92 7.55 21.04 4.38
C PHE A 92 6.85 21.61 5.61
N GLY A 93 7.61 21.75 6.70
CA GLY A 93 7.23 22.53 7.87
C GLY A 93 5.97 22.04 8.56
N LEU A 94 5.86 20.74 8.74
CA LEU A 94 4.75 20.06 9.40
C LEU A 94 5.22 19.43 10.72
N ASP A 95 4.29 19.23 11.65
CA ASP A 95 4.62 18.62 12.95
C ASP A 95 4.99 17.14 12.84
N ALA A 96 4.27 16.41 11.98
CA ALA A 96 4.57 15.00 11.71
C ALA A 96 4.33 14.67 10.24
N VAL A 97 5.07 13.67 9.73
CA VAL A 97 4.97 13.22 8.34
C VAL A 97 4.87 11.70 8.28
N ARG A 98 4.00 11.20 7.40
CA ARG A 98 3.85 9.77 7.13
C ARG A 98 4.47 9.41 5.78
N VAL A 99 5.32 8.41 5.79
CA VAL A 99 5.93 7.84 4.59
C VAL A 99 4.89 6.95 3.91
N THR A 100 4.22 7.46 2.89
CA THR A 100 3.18 6.72 2.14
C THR A 100 3.59 6.43 0.70
N GLU A 101 4.64 7.08 0.23
CA GLU A 101 5.15 6.93 -1.12
C GLU A 101 6.47 6.16 -1.10
N ARG A 102 6.78 5.50 -2.21
CA ARG A 102 8.08 4.83 -2.37
C ARG A 102 9.23 5.81 -2.13
N LEU A 103 10.13 5.49 -1.23
CA LEU A 103 11.34 6.29 -0.96
C LEU A 103 12.19 6.40 -2.23
N GLN A 104 12.38 7.61 -2.72
CA GLN A 104 12.95 7.84 -4.05
C GLN A 104 14.39 7.35 -4.18
N SER A 105 15.20 7.53 -3.13
CA SER A 105 16.58 7.04 -3.11
C SER A 105 16.66 5.52 -3.23
N HIS A 106 15.80 4.80 -2.54
CA HIS A 106 15.70 3.33 -2.62
C HIS A 106 15.11 2.90 -3.97
N TRP A 107 14.00 3.52 -4.39
CA TRP A 107 13.32 3.18 -5.63
C TRP A 107 14.20 3.26 -6.87
N LEU A 108 15.11 4.22 -6.94
CA LEU A 108 16.08 4.29 -8.06
C LEU A 108 16.98 3.05 -8.10
N GLY A 109 17.39 2.50 -6.96
CA GLY A 109 18.15 1.26 -6.89
C GLY A 109 17.37 0.03 -7.36
N VAL A 110 16.10 -0.03 -6.98
CA VAL A 110 15.17 -1.10 -7.38
C VAL A 110 14.85 -1.04 -8.88
N ARG A 111 14.52 0.15 -9.38
CA ARG A 111 14.10 0.38 -10.78
C ARG A 111 15.23 0.25 -11.77
N TYR A 112 16.42 0.74 -11.42
CA TYR A 112 17.59 0.79 -12.31
C TYR A 112 18.74 -0.02 -11.71
N ARG A 113 18.77 -1.34 -12.02
CA ARG A 113 19.79 -2.27 -11.51
C ARG A 113 21.21 -1.94 -12.03
N ASN A 114 21.32 -1.47 -13.29
CA ASN A 114 22.58 -1.04 -13.85
C ASN A 114 23.04 0.28 -13.20
N GLY A 115 24.27 0.29 -12.66
CA GLY A 115 24.84 1.42 -11.93
C GLY A 115 24.96 2.71 -12.77
N VAL A 116 25.32 2.58 -14.05
CA VAL A 116 25.46 3.72 -14.98
C VAL A 116 24.09 4.34 -15.23
N THR A 117 23.10 3.54 -15.61
CA THR A 117 21.72 4.00 -15.82
C THR A 117 21.16 4.66 -14.56
N ARG A 118 21.40 4.07 -13.40
CA ARG A 118 20.97 4.63 -12.11
C ARG A 118 21.62 5.99 -11.82
N SER A 119 22.91 6.16 -12.13
CA SER A 119 23.61 7.44 -11.96
C SER A 119 23.03 8.52 -12.89
N ILE A 120 22.78 8.19 -14.16
CA ILE A 120 22.13 9.08 -15.11
C ILE A 120 20.72 9.48 -14.61
N GLN A 121 19.94 8.53 -14.12
CA GLN A 121 18.59 8.79 -13.60
C GLN A 121 18.59 9.64 -12.32
N ARG A 122 19.66 9.58 -11.52
CA ARG A 122 19.82 10.51 -10.38
C ARG A 122 20.00 11.97 -10.82
N MET A 123 20.49 12.23 -12.02
CA MET A 123 20.61 13.58 -12.59
C MET A 123 19.28 14.09 -13.15
N ASN A 124 18.31 13.22 -13.41
CA ASN A 124 16.99 13.63 -13.87
C ASN A 124 16.34 14.61 -12.87
N PRO A 125 15.91 15.81 -13.29
CA PRO A 125 15.39 16.85 -12.41
C PRO A 125 14.25 16.37 -11.49
N ARG A 126 13.35 15.51 -11.99
CA ARG A 126 12.27 14.94 -11.20
C ARG A 126 12.80 14.08 -10.04
N HIS A 127 13.70 13.15 -10.32
CA HIS A 127 14.25 12.25 -9.31
C HIS A 127 15.08 13.00 -8.28
N ARG A 128 15.91 13.93 -8.76
CA ARG A 128 16.72 14.80 -7.91
C ARG A 128 15.84 15.62 -6.96
N THR A 129 14.78 16.25 -7.48
CA THR A 129 13.84 17.01 -6.64
C THR A 129 13.19 16.14 -5.58
N LEU A 130 12.72 14.92 -5.93
CA LEU A 130 12.08 14.04 -4.97
C LEU A 130 13.04 13.59 -3.85
N ILE A 131 14.30 13.27 -4.18
CA ILE A 131 15.33 12.91 -3.18
C ILE A 131 15.63 14.11 -2.26
N GLU A 132 15.74 15.30 -2.83
CA GLU A 132 15.98 16.52 -2.06
C GLU A 132 14.81 16.84 -1.11
N LEU A 133 13.57 16.72 -1.60
CA LEU A 133 12.37 16.90 -0.77
C LEU A 133 12.35 15.91 0.41
N GLU A 134 12.59 14.62 0.15
CA GLU A 134 12.65 13.62 1.21
C GLU A 134 13.74 13.94 2.23
N ARG A 135 14.95 14.31 1.76
CA ARG A 135 16.06 14.66 2.65
C ARG A 135 15.74 15.86 3.53
N VAL A 136 15.15 16.91 2.97
CA VAL A 136 14.79 18.11 3.74
C VAL A 136 13.67 17.81 4.70
N ILE A 137 12.58 17.15 4.25
CA ILE A 137 11.41 16.86 5.08
C ILE A 137 11.77 16.01 6.30
N TYR A 138 12.52 14.92 6.10
CA TYR A 138 12.82 13.98 7.19
C TYR A 138 13.86 14.51 8.18
N ASN A 139 14.64 15.53 7.79
CA ASN A 139 15.63 16.18 8.66
C ASN A 139 15.22 17.60 9.10
N ASP A 140 14.00 18.04 8.77
CA ASP A 140 13.47 19.33 9.23
C ASP A 140 13.26 19.28 10.75
N ASP A 141 13.76 20.29 11.47
CA ASP A 141 13.62 20.38 12.92
C ASP A 141 12.17 20.58 13.35
N SER A 142 11.33 21.18 12.50
CA SER A 142 9.88 21.29 12.75
C SER A 142 9.17 19.95 12.74
N VAL A 143 9.71 18.95 12.01
CA VAL A 143 9.15 17.58 11.96
C VAL A 143 9.57 16.83 13.22
N ARG A 144 8.65 16.70 14.16
CA ARG A 144 8.86 15.99 15.42
C ARG A 144 8.78 14.46 15.26
N ARG A 145 7.94 13.99 14.33
CA ARG A 145 7.77 12.54 14.07
C ARG A 145 7.73 12.21 12.59
N VAL A 146 8.45 11.15 12.24
CA VAL A 146 8.40 10.51 10.92
C VAL A 146 7.75 9.14 11.11
N VAL A 147 6.56 8.98 10.56
CA VAL A 147 5.74 7.76 10.70
C VAL A 147 5.97 6.86 9.50
N THR A 148 6.46 5.66 9.73
CA THR A 148 6.64 4.61 8.74
C THR A 148 5.50 3.60 8.80
N GLN A 149 5.25 2.87 7.71
CA GLN A 149 4.15 1.91 7.63
C GLN A 149 4.59 0.46 7.90
N SER A 150 5.91 0.22 7.93
CA SER A 150 6.51 -1.08 8.12
C SER A 150 7.92 -0.96 8.70
N ARG A 151 8.48 -2.09 9.16
CA ARG A 151 9.90 -2.18 9.55
C ARG A 151 10.81 -1.91 8.37
N LEU A 152 10.46 -2.45 7.19
CA LEU A 152 11.18 -2.18 5.95
C LEU A 152 11.34 -0.68 5.69
N ASP A 153 10.23 0.08 5.74
CA ASP A 153 10.28 1.53 5.54
C ASP A 153 11.11 2.25 6.60
N ARG A 154 10.99 1.84 7.88
CA ARG A 154 11.79 2.39 8.97
C ARG A 154 13.28 2.24 8.70
N ASP A 155 13.71 1.03 8.34
CA ASP A 155 15.12 0.74 8.05
C ASP A 155 15.61 1.50 6.82
N LEU A 156 14.79 1.66 5.80
CA LEU A 156 15.11 2.43 4.62
C LEU A 156 15.21 3.93 4.90
N VAL A 157 14.31 4.51 5.71
CA VAL A 157 14.38 5.91 6.13
C VAL A 157 15.65 6.17 6.93
N ARG A 158 16.01 5.30 7.85
CA ARG A 158 17.29 5.37 8.58
C ARG A 158 18.48 5.31 7.64
N LYS A 159 18.50 4.31 6.76
CA LYS A 159 19.61 4.06 5.83
C LYS A 159 19.87 5.22 4.86
N TYR A 160 18.83 5.82 4.31
CA TYR A 160 18.98 6.82 3.24
C TYR A 160 18.98 8.27 3.74
N TYR A 161 18.36 8.54 4.89
CA TYR A 161 18.15 9.91 5.38
C TYR A 161 18.71 10.13 6.78
N ASN A 162 19.24 9.09 7.42
CA ASN A 162 19.85 9.17 8.76
C ASN A 162 18.95 9.83 9.82
N VAL A 163 17.64 9.57 9.74
CA VAL A 163 16.65 10.11 10.68
C VAL A 163 16.91 9.53 12.07
N PRO A 164 16.97 10.37 13.14
CA PRO A 164 17.16 9.92 14.50
C PRO A 164 16.04 8.96 14.95
N GLU A 165 16.42 7.95 15.76
CA GLU A 165 15.51 6.90 16.19
C GLU A 165 14.32 7.43 17.00
N GLU A 166 14.54 8.47 17.80
CA GLU A 166 13.53 9.14 18.61
C GLU A 166 12.44 9.83 17.77
N LYS A 167 12.77 10.25 16.55
CA LYS A 167 11.78 10.80 15.60
C LYS A 167 10.97 9.71 14.90
N LEU A 168 11.44 8.46 14.84
CA LEU A 168 10.80 7.39 14.08
C LEU A 168 9.69 6.71 14.89
N ARG A 169 8.53 6.54 14.24
CA ARG A 169 7.43 5.71 14.76
C ARG A 169 6.94 4.80 13.63
N THR A 170 6.76 3.53 13.93
CA THR A 170 6.13 2.60 12.98
C THR A 170 4.67 2.41 13.38
N ILE A 171 3.76 2.85 12.53
CA ILE A 171 2.32 2.67 12.70
C ILE A 171 1.82 1.96 11.44
N TYR A 172 1.52 0.67 11.55
CA TYR A 172 1.00 -0.11 10.43
C TYR A 172 -0.37 0.39 10.00
N ASN A 173 -0.70 0.20 8.73
CA ASN A 173 -2.06 0.41 8.27
C ASN A 173 -2.98 -0.63 8.94
N GLY A 174 -4.22 -0.25 9.19
CA GLY A 174 -5.22 -1.17 9.67
C GLY A 174 -6.14 -1.64 8.55
N VAL A 175 -6.95 -2.65 8.85
CA VAL A 175 -8.00 -3.15 7.97
C VAL A 175 -9.38 -2.95 8.60
N ASP A 176 -10.37 -2.61 7.77
CA ASP A 176 -11.78 -2.61 8.18
C ASP A 176 -12.29 -4.05 8.24
N THR A 177 -12.35 -4.59 9.45
CA THR A 177 -12.79 -5.98 9.70
C THR A 177 -14.29 -6.17 9.57
N THR A 178 -15.06 -5.11 9.38
CA THR A 178 -16.50 -5.21 9.06
C THR A 178 -16.72 -5.43 7.57
N LEU A 179 -15.83 -4.91 6.74
CA LEU A 179 -15.86 -5.08 5.29
C LEU A 179 -15.06 -6.33 4.85
N PHE A 180 -13.87 -6.53 5.42
CA PHE A 180 -12.99 -7.65 5.13
C PHE A 180 -13.03 -8.66 6.28
N HIS A 181 -13.73 -9.78 6.07
CA HIS A 181 -13.93 -10.80 7.09
C HIS A 181 -14.11 -12.20 6.46
N PRO A 182 -13.87 -13.30 7.19
CA PRO A 182 -13.91 -14.64 6.60
C PRO A 182 -15.30 -15.07 6.12
N GLY A 183 -16.39 -14.42 6.56
CA GLY A 183 -17.73 -14.67 6.11
C GLY A 183 -17.94 -14.50 4.59
N VAL A 184 -17.08 -13.71 3.91
CA VAL A 184 -17.15 -13.56 2.45
C VAL A 184 -16.85 -14.85 1.69
N GLN A 185 -16.22 -15.85 2.32
CA GLN A 185 -15.96 -17.17 1.73
C GLN A 185 -17.26 -17.95 1.45
N THR A 186 -18.36 -17.62 2.10
CA THR A 186 -19.66 -18.24 1.81
C THR A 186 -20.16 -17.91 0.39
N GLU A 187 -19.65 -16.83 -0.21
CA GLU A 187 -19.98 -16.42 -1.58
C GLU A 187 -19.03 -17.00 -2.64
N ARG A 188 -18.04 -17.82 -2.22
CA ARG A 188 -16.98 -18.38 -3.10
C ARG A 188 -17.53 -18.96 -4.41
N LYS A 189 -18.54 -19.83 -4.31
CA LYS A 189 -19.15 -20.49 -5.47
C LYS A 189 -19.80 -19.48 -6.41
N ALA A 190 -20.59 -18.56 -5.88
CA ALA A 190 -21.31 -17.56 -6.66
C ALA A 190 -20.34 -16.60 -7.39
N VAL A 191 -19.26 -16.17 -6.72
CA VAL A 191 -18.25 -15.29 -7.32
C VAL A 191 -17.45 -16.01 -8.42
N ARG A 192 -17.10 -17.29 -8.22
CA ARG A 192 -16.42 -18.08 -9.26
C ARG A 192 -17.30 -18.28 -10.48
N GLU A 193 -18.56 -18.61 -10.29
CA GLU A 193 -19.55 -18.74 -11.38
C GLU A 193 -19.72 -17.42 -12.14
N GLU A 194 -19.86 -16.28 -11.42
CA GLU A 194 -19.94 -14.93 -12.02
C GLU A 194 -18.74 -14.61 -12.92
N LEU A 195 -17.55 -15.07 -12.53
CA LEU A 195 -16.30 -14.79 -13.23
C LEU A 195 -15.87 -15.88 -14.23
N GLY A 196 -16.69 -16.92 -14.41
CA GLY A 196 -16.39 -18.03 -15.32
C GLY A 196 -15.23 -18.91 -14.84
N ILE A 197 -14.99 -18.98 -13.53
CA ILE A 197 -13.94 -19.76 -12.89
C ILE A 197 -14.55 -21.09 -12.40
N SER A 198 -13.89 -22.20 -12.66
CA SER A 198 -14.35 -23.50 -12.17
C SER A 198 -14.38 -23.56 -10.64
N PRO A 199 -15.40 -24.19 -10.02
CA PRO A 199 -15.57 -24.18 -8.57
C PRO A 199 -14.41 -24.85 -7.81
N ASP A 200 -13.78 -25.88 -8.38
CA ASP A 200 -12.83 -26.75 -7.70
C ASP A 200 -11.36 -26.52 -8.10
N VAL A 201 -11.09 -25.60 -9.04
CA VAL A 201 -9.71 -25.32 -9.46
C VAL A 201 -8.97 -24.49 -8.42
N PRO A 202 -7.65 -24.69 -8.25
CA PRO A 202 -6.79 -23.80 -7.49
C PRO A 202 -6.83 -22.38 -8.06
N LEU A 203 -7.18 -21.38 -7.22
CA LEU A 203 -7.34 -19.99 -7.66
C LEU A 203 -6.39 -19.06 -6.92
N LEU A 204 -5.45 -18.48 -7.67
CA LEU A 204 -4.65 -17.35 -7.22
C LEU A 204 -5.42 -16.05 -7.42
N VAL A 205 -5.26 -15.10 -6.49
CA VAL A 205 -5.82 -13.74 -6.61
C VAL A 205 -4.70 -12.73 -6.61
N PHE A 206 -4.69 -11.85 -7.60
CA PHE A 206 -3.79 -10.70 -7.69
C PHE A 206 -4.62 -9.41 -7.77
N ALA A 207 -4.26 -8.40 -6.99
CA ALA A 207 -4.97 -7.12 -6.99
C ALA A 207 -4.00 -5.94 -7.06
N SER A 208 -4.07 -5.13 -8.15
CA SER A 208 -3.19 -3.98 -8.32
C SER A 208 -3.70 -2.99 -9.38
N MET A 209 -3.24 -1.73 -9.26
CA MET A 209 -3.32 -0.72 -10.32
C MET A 209 -1.97 -0.52 -11.06
N ASP A 210 -0.96 -1.35 -10.78
CA ASP A 210 0.37 -1.35 -11.41
C ASP A 210 0.81 -2.80 -11.65
N PHE A 211 0.32 -3.40 -12.73
CA PHE A 211 0.58 -4.81 -13.07
C PHE A 211 2.08 -5.11 -13.26
N GLU A 212 2.82 -4.17 -13.84
CA GLU A 212 4.26 -4.33 -14.08
C GLU A 212 5.06 -4.27 -12.77
N GLY A 213 4.89 -3.19 -11.99
CA GLY A 213 5.62 -2.97 -10.74
C GLY A 213 5.26 -3.94 -9.63
N LYS A 214 4.12 -4.64 -9.77
CA LYS A 214 3.63 -5.63 -8.82
C LYS A 214 3.86 -7.08 -9.26
N GLY A 215 4.58 -7.29 -10.38
CA GLY A 215 5.11 -8.59 -10.77
C GLY A 215 4.15 -9.53 -11.47
N LEU A 216 3.08 -9.03 -12.10
CA LEU A 216 2.13 -9.90 -12.79
C LEU A 216 2.80 -10.80 -13.83
N ARG A 217 3.85 -10.32 -14.56
CA ARG A 217 4.62 -11.17 -15.48
C ARG A 217 5.23 -12.38 -14.77
N SER A 218 5.92 -12.17 -13.67
CA SER A 218 6.58 -13.26 -12.93
C SER A 218 5.57 -14.24 -12.32
N ILE A 219 4.36 -13.75 -11.96
CA ILE A 219 3.27 -14.61 -11.50
C ILE A 219 2.80 -15.53 -12.65
N LEU A 220 2.63 -14.97 -13.86
CA LEU A 220 2.24 -15.78 -15.04
C LEU A 220 3.28 -16.84 -15.36
N GLU A 221 4.57 -16.48 -15.32
CA GLU A 221 5.68 -17.41 -15.51
C GLU A 221 5.69 -18.50 -14.42
N ALA A 222 5.45 -18.14 -13.16
CA ALA A 222 5.39 -19.10 -12.06
C ALA A 222 4.21 -20.08 -12.17
N ILE A 223 3.04 -19.60 -12.61
CA ILE A 223 1.87 -20.48 -12.87
C ILE A 223 2.15 -21.45 -14.01
N ALA A 224 2.79 -20.98 -15.09
CA ALA A 224 3.14 -21.81 -16.23
C ALA A 224 4.12 -22.94 -15.85
N ASN A 225 5.03 -22.67 -14.90
CA ASN A 225 6.03 -23.62 -14.40
C ASN A 225 5.51 -24.51 -13.25
N SER A 226 4.34 -24.20 -12.67
CA SER A 226 3.78 -24.97 -11.56
C SER A 226 3.35 -26.37 -12.01
N LYS A 227 3.54 -27.37 -11.14
CA LYS A 227 3.04 -28.74 -11.35
C LYS A 227 1.51 -28.86 -11.23
N HIS A 228 0.86 -27.86 -10.63
CA HIS A 228 -0.60 -27.73 -10.56
C HIS A 228 -1.11 -27.02 -11.82
N HIS A 229 -1.15 -27.79 -12.91
CA HIS A 229 -1.43 -27.25 -14.25
C HIS A 229 -2.84 -26.70 -14.43
N GLU A 230 -3.77 -26.98 -13.50
CA GLU A 230 -5.13 -26.45 -13.46
C GLU A 230 -5.23 -25.09 -12.77
N THR A 231 -4.14 -24.61 -12.13
CA THR A 231 -4.17 -23.32 -11.39
C THR A 231 -4.60 -22.16 -12.27
N GLU A 232 -5.62 -21.44 -11.83
CA GLU A 232 -6.13 -20.24 -12.46
C GLU A 232 -5.72 -18.96 -11.69
N LEU A 233 -5.76 -17.83 -12.37
CA LEU A 233 -5.40 -16.52 -11.82
C LEU A 233 -6.52 -15.52 -12.04
N LEU A 234 -7.06 -14.96 -10.95
CA LEU A 234 -7.94 -13.81 -10.97
C LEU A 234 -7.13 -12.51 -10.82
N VAL A 235 -7.18 -11.65 -11.84
CA VAL A 235 -6.48 -10.37 -11.89
C VAL A 235 -7.47 -9.22 -11.67
N LEU A 236 -7.34 -8.54 -10.55
CA LEU A 236 -8.16 -7.40 -10.13
C LEU A 236 -7.39 -6.09 -10.31
N GLY A 237 -8.11 -5.01 -10.69
CA GLY A 237 -7.54 -3.68 -10.84
C GLY A 237 -7.42 -3.23 -12.28
N THR A 238 -6.51 -2.29 -12.54
CA THR A 238 -6.35 -1.68 -13.86
C THR A 238 -4.91 -1.74 -14.35
N GLY A 239 -4.75 -2.02 -15.64
CA GLY A 239 -3.42 -2.10 -16.26
C GLY A 239 -3.53 -2.40 -17.75
N PRO A 240 -2.40 -2.64 -18.43
CA PRO A 240 -2.37 -2.96 -19.86
C PRO A 240 -2.77 -4.43 -20.10
N VAL A 241 -4.06 -4.75 -19.90
CA VAL A 241 -4.64 -6.11 -20.00
C VAL A 241 -4.18 -6.84 -21.27
N ARG A 242 -4.28 -6.22 -22.45
CA ARG A 242 -3.87 -6.82 -23.72
C ARG A 242 -2.40 -7.26 -23.75
N LYS A 243 -1.52 -6.55 -23.02
CA LYS A 243 -0.09 -6.93 -22.91
C LYS A 243 0.04 -8.22 -22.13
N PHE A 244 -0.61 -8.29 -20.97
CA PHE A 244 -0.48 -9.43 -20.07
C PHE A 244 -1.25 -10.66 -20.56
N GLN A 245 -2.37 -10.47 -21.26
CA GLN A 245 -3.06 -11.54 -21.95
C GLN A 245 -2.15 -12.20 -23.00
N ARG A 246 -1.48 -11.41 -23.86
CA ARG A 246 -0.50 -11.97 -24.82
C ARG A 246 0.64 -12.75 -24.16
N ILE A 247 1.10 -12.30 -22.99
CA ILE A 247 2.13 -13.04 -22.24
C ILE A 247 1.56 -14.37 -21.74
N ALA A 248 0.35 -14.38 -21.19
CA ALA A 248 -0.33 -15.59 -20.73
C ALA A 248 -0.56 -16.56 -21.91
N ASP A 249 -0.97 -16.05 -23.07
CA ASP A 249 -1.15 -16.87 -24.29
C ASP A 249 0.17 -17.52 -24.74
N GLN A 250 1.26 -16.75 -24.76
CA GLN A 250 2.60 -17.24 -25.09
C GLN A 250 3.12 -18.32 -24.12
N LEU A 251 2.70 -18.25 -22.85
CA LEU A 251 3.03 -19.23 -21.82
C LEU A 251 2.07 -20.43 -21.82
N GLY A 252 1.07 -20.46 -22.71
CA GLY A 252 0.09 -21.55 -22.80
C GLY A 252 -0.95 -21.58 -21.67
N ILE A 253 -1.11 -20.44 -20.96
CA ILE A 253 -2.05 -20.31 -19.81
C ILE A 253 -3.13 -19.25 -20.03
N GLY A 254 -3.30 -18.77 -21.28
CA GLY A 254 -4.20 -17.65 -21.58
C GLY A 254 -5.64 -17.86 -21.14
N ASN A 255 -6.16 -19.06 -21.22
CA ASN A 255 -7.50 -19.46 -20.79
C ASN A 255 -7.66 -19.64 -19.27
N ARG A 256 -6.56 -19.58 -18.52
CA ARG A 256 -6.53 -19.69 -17.05
C ARG A 256 -6.35 -18.34 -16.34
N VAL A 257 -6.39 -17.22 -17.09
CA VAL A 257 -6.18 -15.87 -16.53
C VAL A 257 -7.42 -15.01 -16.75
N HIS A 258 -8.07 -14.63 -15.65
CA HIS A 258 -9.33 -13.90 -15.64
C HIS A 258 -9.09 -12.43 -15.24
N PHE A 259 -9.18 -11.51 -16.19
CA PHE A 259 -9.06 -10.06 -15.94
C PHE A 259 -10.43 -9.47 -15.59
N ALA A 260 -10.73 -9.34 -14.30
CA ALA A 260 -12.02 -8.83 -13.83
C ALA A 260 -12.08 -7.29 -13.67
N GLY A 261 -10.99 -6.58 -14.01
CA GLY A 261 -10.97 -5.13 -13.89
C GLY A 261 -11.03 -4.63 -12.44
N ARG A 262 -11.45 -3.38 -12.28
CA ARG A 262 -11.63 -2.77 -10.96
C ARG A 262 -12.97 -3.22 -10.36
N ARG A 263 -12.92 -3.73 -9.14
CA ARG A 263 -14.09 -4.19 -8.38
C ARG A 263 -14.32 -3.32 -7.16
N SER A 264 -15.57 -2.93 -6.91
CA SER A 264 -15.97 -2.27 -5.66
C SER A 264 -16.21 -3.26 -4.52
N ASP A 265 -16.46 -4.53 -4.85
CA ASP A 265 -16.71 -5.66 -3.97
C ASP A 265 -15.50 -6.62 -3.92
N ILE A 266 -14.30 -6.05 -3.84
CA ILE A 266 -13.02 -6.80 -3.87
C ILE A 266 -12.94 -7.87 -2.78
N GLN A 267 -13.57 -7.67 -1.62
CA GLN A 267 -13.61 -8.62 -0.52
C GLN A 267 -14.27 -9.95 -0.92
N ARG A 268 -15.29 -9.92 -1.78
CA ARG A 268 -15.92 -11.13 -2.32
C ARG A 268 -14.93 -11.92 -3.19
N CYS A 269 -14.12 -11.20 -3.97
CA CYS A 269 -13.08 -11.80 -4.81
C CYS A 269 -11.98 -12.46 -3.95
N TYR A 270 -11.62 -11.87 -2.81
CA TYR A 270 -10.70 -12.52 -1.87
C TYR A 270 -11.31 -13.80 -1.27
N GLY A 271 -12.60 -13.79 -0.92
CA GLY A 271 -13.31 -14.99 -0.46
C GLY A 271 -13.36 -16.12 -1.50
N ALA A 272 -13.27 -15.80 -2.78
CA ALA A 272 -13.26 -16.77 -3.87
C ALA A 272 -11.89 -17.45 -4.10
N GLY A 273 -10.78 -16.84 -3.63
CA GLY A 273 -9.41 -17.30 -3.83
C GLY A 273 -8.94 -18.39 -2.88
N ASP A 274 -7.79 -18.98 -3.19
CA ASP A 274 -7.07 -19.92 -2.34
C ASP A 274 -5.75 -19.35 -1.84
N LEU A 275 -5.10 -18.49 -2.64
CA LEU A 275 -3.86 -17.80 -2.29
C LEU A 275 -3.83 -16.42 -2.93
N PHE A 276 -3.60 -15.39 -2.14
CA PHE A 276 -3.33 -14.04 -2.65
C PHE A 276 -1.85 -13.91 -2.99
N ILE A 277 -1.51 -13.37 -4.17
CA ILE A 277 -0.13 -13.25 -4.63
C ILE A 277 0.20 -11.83 -5.08
N LEU A 278 1.20 -11.20 -4.41
CA LEU A 278 1.65 -9.85 -4.73
C LEU A 278 3.17 -9.69 -4.52
N PRO A 279 4.01 -10.23 -5.41
CA PRO A 279 5.47 -10.13 -5.32
C PRO A 279 5.96 -8.76 -5.83
N THR A 280 5.73 -7.71 -5.06
CA THR A 280 6.07 -6.34 -5.48
C THR A 280 7.58 -6.06 -5.47
N ALA A 281 8.04 -5.23 -6.41
CA ALA A 281 9.45 -4.81 -6.45
C ALA A 281 9.86 -3.97 -5.24
N TYR A 282 8.98 -3.09 -4.77
CA TYR A 282 9.06 -2.33 -3.53
C TYR A 282 7.71 -1.69 -3.23
N GLU A 283 7.24 -1.87 -2.02
CA GLU A 283 6.02 -1.23 -1.51
C GLU A 283 6.16 -0.96 -0.02
N PRO A 284 5.86 0.26 0.48
CA PRO A 284 5.86 0.60 1.89
C PRO A 284 5.02 -0.35 2.75
N PHE A 285 3.74 -0.49 2.41
CA PHE A 285 2.82 -1.46 2.99
C PHE A 285 1.60 -1.65 2.08
N PRO A 286 1.46 -2.79 1.40
CA PRO A 286 0.30 -3.05 0.55
C PRO A 286 -0.91 -3.45 1.40
N ASN A 287 -1.90 -2.58 1.51
CA ASN A 287 -3.14 -2.84 2.29
C ASN A 287 -3.84 -4.12 1.83
N VAL A 288 -3.81 -4.39 0.54
CA VAL A 288 -4.44 -5.57 -0.07
C VAL A 288 -3.94 -6.91 0.51
N ASN A 289 -2.69 -6.96 1.04
CA ASN A 289 -2.21 -8.15 1.75
C ASN A 289 -3.00 -8.36 3.07
N LEU A 290 -3.17 -7.29 3.84
CA LEU A 290 -3.90 -7.34 5.10
C LEU A 290 -5.41 -7.55 4.87
N GLU A 291 -5.97 -6.94 3.82
CA GLU A 291 -7.35 -7.14 3.37
C GLU A 291 -7.61 -8.61 2.99
N ALA A 292 -6.71 -9.22 2.23
CA ALA A 292 -6.78 -10.64 1.87
C ALA A 292 -6.71 -11.55 3.11
N MET A 293 -5.76 -11.28 4.03
CA MET A 293 -5.65 -12.04 5.28
C MET A 293 -6.90 -11.92 6.15
N ALA A 294 -7.53 -10.74 6.20
CA ALA A 294 -8.77 -10.54 6.93
C ALA A 294 -9.94 -11.37 6.37
N CYS A 295 -9.94 -11.63 5.07
CA CYS A 295 -10.87 -12.54 4.41
C CYS A 295 -10.51 -14.04 4.57
N GLY A 296 -9.43 -14.36 5.30
CA GLY A 296 -8.94 -15.72 5.48
C GLY A 296 -8.12 -16.25 4.30
N LEU A 297 -7.64 -15.37 3.42
CA LEU A 297 -6.86 -15.74 2.25
C LEU A 297 -5.35 -15.65 2.57
N PRO A 298 -4.57 -16.76 2.55
CA PRO A 298 -3.13 -16.74 2.74
C PRO A 298 -2.43 -15.86 1.69
N VAL A 299 -1.27 -15.29 2.06
CA VAL A 299 -0.61 -14.27 1.24
C VAL A 299 0.79 -14.72 0.82
N MET A 300 1.09 -14.67 -0.48
CA MET A 300 2.45 -14.72 -1.00
C MET A 300 2.90 -13.31 -1.39
N THR A 301 3.98 -12.82 -0.77
CA THR A 301 4.55 -11.51 -1.07
C THR A 301 6.07 -11.54 -1.05
N SER A 302 6.72 -10.46 -1.52
CA SER A 302 8.18 -10.37 -1.53
C SER A 302 8.73 -9.77 -0.24
N THR A 303 9.98 -10.14 0.13
CA THR A 303 10.71 -9.52 1.24
C THR A 303 11.08 -8.05 0.99
N THR A 304 10.92 -7.59 -0.26
CA THR A 304 11.06 -6.19 -0.67
C THR A 304 9.78 -5.37 -0.45
N SER A 305 8.78 -5.95 0.19
CA SER A 305 7.50 -5.33 0.56
C SER A 305 7.39 -5.21 2.07
N GLY A 306 6.89 -4.06 2.56
CA GLY A 306 6.49 -3.95 3.97
C GLY A 306 5.36 -4.90 4.37
N GLY A 307 4.65 -5.46 3.41
CA GLY A 307 3.68 -6.55 3.64
C GLY A 307 4.32 -7.85 4.11
N ALA A 308 5.64 -8.03 3.96
CA ALA A 308 6.36 -9.18 4.52
C ALA A 308 6.31 -9.20 6.06
N ASP A 309 6.16 -8.05 6.69
CA ASP A 309 6.10 -7.94 8.16
C ASP A 309 4.94 -8.71 8.80
N ILE A 310 3.86 -8.94 8.05
CA ILE A 310 2.64 -9.63 8.52
C ILE A 310 2.53 -11.07 8.03
N VAL A 311 3.49 -11.54 7.20
CA VAL A 311 3.48 -12.91 6.66
C VAL A 311 4.50 -13.77 7.41
N THR A 312 4.02 -14.85 8.01
CA THR A 312 4.86 -15.90 8.60
C THR A 312 4.88 -17.10 7.64
N PRO A 313 6.05 -17.43 7.02
CA PRO A 313 6.15 -18.53 6.06
C PRO A 313 5.62 -19.85 6.61
N GLY A 314 4.81 -20.55 5.82
CA GLY A 314 4.18 -21.81 6.18
C GLY A 314 3.06 -21.70 7.22
N LYS A 315 2.77 -20.48 7.76
CA LYS A 315 1.71 -20.27 8.75
C LYS A 315 0.58 -19.35 8.26
N THR A 316 0.94 -18.27 7.59
CA THR A 316 -0.03 -17.29 7.05
C THR A 316 0.21 -17.03 5.56
N GLY A 317 1.17 -17.72 4.95
CA GLY A 317 1.51 -17.57 3.55
C GLY A 317 2.97 -17.87 3.26
N TRP A 318 3.51 -17.20 2.22
CA TRP A 318 4.83 -17.47 1.68
C TRP A 318 5.59 -16.16 1.39
N LEU A 319 6.90 -16.19 1.56
CA LEU A 319 7.78 -15.07 1.22
C LEU A 319 8.70 -15.46 0.08
N VAL A 320 8.79 -14.59 -0.92
CA VAL A 320 9.76 -14.71 -2.01
C VAL A 320 10.78 -13.58 -1.94
N PRO A 321 12.04 -13.79 -2.37
CA PRO A 321 13.09 -12.78 -2.24
C PRO A 321 12.76 -11.46 -2.96
N THR A 322 12.29 -11.54 -4.20
CA THR A 322 12.02 -10.37 -5.04
C THR A 322 10.87 -10.63 -6.03
N VAL A 323 10.42 -9.58 -6.70
CA VAL A 323 9.45 -9.64 -7.80
C VAL A 323 9.92 -10.50 -8.99
N HIS A 324 11.20 -10.83 -9.07
CA HIS A 324 11.79 -11.62 -10.18
C HIS A 324 12.11 -13.07 -9.79
N SER A 325 11.78 -13.46 -8.57
CA SER A 325 12.05 -14.81 -8.04
C SER A 325 10.98 -15.79 -8.52
N VAL A 326 10.98 -16.10 -9.82
CA VAL A 326 9.97 -16.96 -10.46
C VAL A 326 10.00 -18.39 -9.91
N ASP A 327 11.20 -18.95 -9.72
CA ASP A 327 11.35 -20.33 -9.23
C ASP A 327 10.81 -20.46 -7.80
N GLU A 328 11.12 -19.51 -6.91
CA GLU A 328 10.62 -19.51 -5.53
C GLU A 328 9.10 -19.23 -5.47
N MET A 329 8.56 -18.43 -6.41
CA MET A 329 7.10 -18.27 -6.55
C MET A 329 6.46 -19.59 -6.99
N THR A 330 7.05 -20.28 -7.96
CA THR A 330 6.59 -21.59 -8.44
C THR A 330 6.60 -22.61 -7.30
N GLU A 331 7.69 -22.68 -6.56
CA GLU A 331 7.82 -23.57 -5.39
C GLU A 331 6.76 -23.23 -4.33
N GLY A 332 6.59 -21.95 -3.99
CA GLY A 332 5.59 -21.51 -3.02
C GLY A 332 4.16 -21.82 -3.44
N ILE A 333 3.82 -21.70 -4.74
CA ILE A 333 2.52 -22.11 -5.31
C ILE A 333 2.34 -23.62 -5.14
N ASN A 334 3.35 -24.42 -5.52
CA ASN A 334 3.32 -25.86 -5.39
C ASN A 334 3.16 -26.30 -3.92
N MET A 335 3.96 -25.73 -3.01
CA MET A 335 3.85 -26.02 -1.58
C MET A 335 2.48 -25.70 -1.02
N HIS A 336 1.86 -24.58 -1.45
CA HIS A 336 0.55 -24.19 -0.97
C HIS A 336 -0.55 -25.17 -1.40
N PHE A 337 -0.54 -25.59 -2.65
CA PHE A 337 -1.55 -26.52 -3.17
C PHE A 337 -1.28 -28.00 -2.82
N ASP A 338 -0.07 -28.35 -2.40
CA ASP A 338 0.25 -29.65 -1.80
C ASP A 338 -0.26 -29.80 -0.35
N LEU A 339 -0.60 -28.69 0.33
CA LEU A 339 -1.13 -28.76 1.70
C LEU A 339 -2.44 -29.53 1.75
N SER A 340 -2.64 -30.27 2.83
CA SER A 340 -3.94 -30.90 3.12
C SER A 340 -5.01 -29.81 3.30
N THR A 341 -6.28 -30.20 3.15
CA THR A 341 -7.41 -29.29 3.40
C THR A 341 -7.36 -28.70 4.81
N ASN A 342 -7.08 -29.54 5.81
CA ASN A 342 -6.97 -29.11 7.21
C ASN A 342 -5.82 -28.10 7.44
N ASP A 343 -4.67 -28.28 6.76
CA ASP A 343 -3.56 -27.34 6.88
C ASP A 343 -3.88 -26.00 6.22
N ARG A 344 -4.57 -25.99 5.07
CA ARG A 344 -5.07 -24.76 4.43
C ARG A 344 -6.10 -24.03 5.28
N GLU A 345 -7.03 -24.76 5.90
CA GLU A 345 -7.99 -24.17 6.84
C GLU A 345 -7.29 -23.56 8.05
N THR A 346 -6.31 -24.27 8.61
CA THR A 346 -5.48 -23.76 9.73
C THR A 346 -4.73 -22.51 9.34
N MET A 347 -4.18 -22.45 8.12
CA MET A 347 -3.49 -21.26 7.58
C MET A 347 -4.47 -20.09 7.41
N SER A 348 -5.67 -20.35 6.90
CA SER A 348 -6.74 -19.36 6.77
C SER A 348 -7.12 -18.75 8.11
N VAL A 349 -7.35 -19.58 9.14
CA VAL A 349 -7.66 -19.10 10.51
C VAL A 349 -6.55 -18.19 11.04
N ARG A 350 -5.28 -18.58 10.89
CA ARG A 350 -4.13 -17.76 11.32
C ARG A 350 -4.03 -16.42 10.57
N CYS A 351 -4.41 -16.37 9.31
CA CYS A 351 -4.50 -15.11 8.55
C CYS A 351 -5.53 -14.17 9.19
N VAL A 352 -6.72 -14.67 9.50
CA VAL A 352 -7.78 -13.90 10.17
C VAL A 352 -7.32 -13.42 11.55
N GLU A 353 -6.67 -14.27 12.33
CA GLU A 353 -6.13 -13.90 13.64
C GLU A 353 -5.08 -12.79 13.54
N THR A 354 -4.17 -12.87 12.57
CA THR A 354 -3.18 -11.82 12.30
C THR A 354 -3.84 -10.51 11.93
N ALA A 355 -4.84 -10.54 11.03
CA ALA A 355 -5.54 -9.33 10.60
C ALA A 355 -6.39 -8.71 11.74
N ARG A 356 -6.98 -9.52 12.61
CA ARG A 356 -7.72 -9.05 13.80
C ARG A 356 -6.85 -8.28 14.80
N GLN A 357 -5.55 -8.51 14.82
CA GLN A 357 -4.60 -7.74 15.66
C GLN A 357 -4.31 -6.36 15.06
N MET A 358 -4.70 -6.12 13.82
CA MET A 358 -4.44 -4.91 13.06
C MET A 358 -5.72 -4.25 12.51
N PRO A 359 -6.76 -4.04 13.34
CA PRO A 359 -7.96 -3.32 12.90
C PRO A 359 -7.61 -1.84 12.67
N ILE A 360 -8.41 -1.18 11.83
CA ILE A 360 -8.18 0.24 11.51
C ILE A 360 -8.22 1.14 12.75
N GLU A 361 -9.00 0.77 13.76
CA GLU A 361 -9.10 1.47 15.04
C GLU A 361 -7.76 1.52 15.80
N ASN A 362 -6.93 0.47 15.70
CA ASN A 362 -5.61 0.47 16.29
C ASN A 362 -4.68 1.50 15.63
N ASN A 363 -4.75 1.61 14.31
CA ASN A 363 -4.00 2.64 13.58
C ASN A 363 -4.42 4.04 14.00
N ILE A 364 -5.74 4.28 14.09
CA ILE A 364 -6.32 5.57 14.49
C ILE A 364 -5.87 5.92 15.91
N ARG A 365 -5.99 4.98 16.86
CA ARG A 365 -5.57 5.19 18.26
C ARG A 365 -4.09 5.50 18.38
N GLN A 366 -3.21 4.76 17.69
CA GLN A 366 -1.76 5.02 17.71
C GLN A 366 -1.42 6.36 17.05
N THR A 367 -2.13 6.75 15.99
CA THR A 367 -1.95 8.05 15.34
C THR A 367 -2.41 9.19 16.25
N LEU A 368 -3.53 9.02 16.96
CA LEU A 368 -4.03 9.99 17.93
C LEU A 368 -3.05 10.16 19.08
N GLN A 369 -2.57 9.08 19.67
CA GLN A 369 -1.57 9.11 20.73
C GLN A 369 -0.29 9.86 20.28
N LEU A 370 0.17 9.60 19.05
CA LEU A 370 1.32 10.33 18.48
C LEU A 370 1.03 11.83 18.36
N PHE A 371 -0.20 12.23 18.01
CA PHE A 371 -0.57 13.65 17.93
C PHE A 371 -0.62 14.31 19.30
N GLU A 372 -1.08 13.61 20.33
CA GLU A 372 -1.08 14.09 21.71
C GLU A 372 0.36 14.28 22.23
N GLU A 373 1.26 13.30 21.99
CA GLU A 373 2.68 13.43 22.32
C GLU A 373 3.32 14.66 21.65
N VAL A 374 3.06 14.85 20.35
CA VAL A 374 3.59 15.99 19.59
C VAL A 374 3.01 17.32 20.09
N LEU A 375 1.73 17.37 20.44
CA LEU A 375 1.09 18.58 20.95
C LEU A 375 1.66 18.97 22.33
N ASP A 376 1.90 18.00 23.20
CA ASP A 376 2.51 18.25 24.51
C ASP A 376 3.94 18.78 24.37
N GLU A 377 4.74 18.22 23.47
CA GLU A 377 6.06 18.74 23.14
C GLU A 377 6.02 20.18 22.56
N LYS A 378 4.98 20.51 21.76
CA LYS A 378 4.79 21.89 21.24
C LYS A 378 4.45 22.88 22.33
N ARG A 379 3.71 22.46 23.37
CA ARG A 379 3.34 23.30 24.51
C ARG A 379 4.48 23.52 25.49
N ALA A 380 5.42 22.57 25.55
CA ALA A 380 6.58 22.62 26.41
C ALA A 380 7.76 23.40 25.81
N ALA A 381 7.77 23.68 24.50
CA ALA A 381 8.81 24.40 23.76
C ALA A 381 8.48 25.89 23.60
#